data_72c6e15f6a74cee02f5983b135bd14a0
#
_entry.id   72c6e15f6a74cee02f5983b135bd14a0
#
_cell.length_a   1.000
_cell.length_b   1.000
_cell.length_c   1.000
_cell.angle_alpha   90.00
_cell.angle_beta   90.00
_cell.angle_gamma   90.00
#
_symmetry.space_group_name_H-M   'P 1'
#
loop_
_entity.id
_entity.type
_entity.pdbx_description
1 polymer ?
#
loop_
_entity_poly.entity_id
_entity_poly.type
_entity_poly.pdbx_seq_one_letter_code
_entity_poly.pdbx_strand_id
1 'polypeptide(L)'
;MKILSSVKEDQLSQLDALANALLATMKTEAPVVHDEKKIEPNAMFKLSYGLFVLTADGEKDNGCIINTVTQITDSPKRISIAVNKANYTHDLILKSGTFNVSILDTNADFALFTRFGFQSGREANKFEGLESVARSENGLMYLTEMSNAFLSGKVIQTLDYGTHTVFIADVTEAKVLESAPSMTYAYYFDHVKPKPNNLTTPHGWVCKICGYIYEGDELPADYICPLCKHGAEDFERV
;
A
#
# COMPACT_ATOMS: atom_id res chain seq x y z
N MET A 1 3.74 -34.28 -24.82
CA MET A 1 2.46 -34.89 -25.28
C MET A 1 1.69 -33.81 -26.05
N LYS A 2 1.22 -34.09 -27.27
CA LYS A 2 0.48 -33.15 -28.09
C LYS A 2 -0.99 -33.60 -28.10
N ILE A 3 -1.84 -32.86 -27.41
CA ILE A 3 -3.29 -33.11 -27.40
C ILE A 3 -3.88 -32.36 -28.57
N LEU A 4 -4.37 -33.08 -29.61
CA LEU A 4 -4.92 -32.51 -30.83
C LEU A 4 -6.45 -32.43 -30.82
N SER A 5 -7.12 -33.06 -29.83
CA SER A 5 -8.57 -33.10 -29.65
C SER A 5 -8.90 -33.40 -28.18
N SER A 6 -10.13 -33.80 -27.85
CA SER A 6 -10.50 -34.22 -26.49
C SER A 6 -9.61 -35.35 -25.98
N VAL A 7 -9.35 -35.35 -24.66
CA VAL A 7 -8.58 -36.39 -23.98
C VAL A 7 -9.26 -37.74 -24.20
N LYS A 8 -8.49 -38.74 -24.61
CA LYS A 8 -8.98 -40.10 -24.79
C LYS A 8 -8.85 -40.88 -23.47
N GLU A 9 -9.67 -41.92 -23.33
CA GLU A 9 -9.75 -42.74 -22.11
C GLU A 9 -8.42 -43.38 -21.72
N ASP A 10 -7.60 -43.79 -22.69
CA ASP A 10 -6.26 -44.32 -22.52
C ASP A 10 -5.22 -43.27 -22.06
N GLN A 11 -5.54 -42.00 -22.14
CA GLN A 11 -4.68 -40.88 -21.72
C GLN A 11 -5.00 -40.37 -20.30
N LEU A 12 -6.14 -40.78 -19.72
CA LEU A 12 -6.55 -40.35 -18.39
C LEU A 12 -5.54 -40.73 -17.31
N SER A 13 -5.04 -41.99 -17.35
CA SER A 13 -4.05 -42.45 -16.38
C SER A 13 -2.71 -41.70 -16.48
N GLN A 14 -2.32 -41.27 -17.69
CA GLN A 14 -1.10 -40.46 -17.88
C GLN A 14 -1.30 -39.02 -17.38
N LEU A 15 -2.49 -38.47 -17.52
CA LEU A 15 -2.83 -37.14 -16.97
C LEU A 15 -2.88 -37.18 -15.45
N ASP A 16 -3.46 -38.24 -14.86
CA ASP A 16 -3.47 -38.41 -13.40
C ASP A 16 -2.06 -38.59 -12.86
N ALA A 17 -1.22 -39.38 -13.52
CA ALA A 17 0.17 -39.51 -13.14
C ALA A 17 0.95 -38.21 -13.23
N LEU A 18 0.72 -37.40 -14.26
CA LEU A 18 1.31 -36.07 -14.41
C LEU A 18 0.81 -35.10 -13.35
N ALA A 19 -0.50 -35.09 -13.08
CA ALA A 19 -1.09 -34.26 -12.02
C ALA A 19 -0.54 -34.63 -10.64
N ASN A 20 -0.42 -35.94 -10.33
CA ASN A 20 0.15 -36.41 -9.09
C ASN A 20 1.64 -36.07 -8.96
N ALA A 21 2.40 -36.17 -10.06
CA ALA A 21 3.81 -35.79 -10.07
C ALA A 21 3.97 -34.26 -9.85
N LEU A 22 3.12 -33.45 -10.45
CA LEU A 22 3.09 -31.99 -10.22
C LEU A 22 2.70 -31.67 -8.77
N LEU A 23 1.68 -32.30 -8.22
CA LEU A 23 1.28 -32.15 -6.82
C LEU A 23 2.41 -32.55 -5.85
N ALA A 24 3.15 -33.64 -6.16
CA ALA A 24 4.29 -34.08 -5.34
C ALA A 24 5.48 -33.09 -5.40
N THR A 25 5.62 -32.33 -6.49
CA THR A 25 6.64 -31.27 -6.59
C THR A 25 6.20 -29.94 -5.95
N MET A 26 4.90 -29.73 -5.76
CA MET A 26 4.39 -28.63 -4.96
C MET A 26 4.68 -28.95 -3.49
N LYS A 27 5.82 -28.50 -2.99
CA LYS A 27 6.10 -28.51 -1.56
C LYS A 27 4.99 -27.69 -0.89
N THR A 28 4.01 -28.38 -0.30
CA THR A 28 3.17 -27.76 0.72
C THR A 28 4.10 -27.51 1.91
N GLU A 29 4.73 -26.36 1.96
CA GLU A 29 5.37 -25.93 3.20
C GLU A 29 4.26 -25.96 4.26
N ALA A 30 4.49 -26.76 5.30
CA ALA A 30 3.59 -26.75 6.45
C ALA A 30 3.44 -25.28 6.91
N PRO A 31 2.22 -24.82 7.24
CA PRO A 31 2.04 -23.46 7.69
C PRO A 31 3.01 -23.20 8.85
N VAL A 32 3.89 -22.22 8.68
CA VAL A 32 4.82 -21.83 9.72
C VAL A 32 3.97 -21.32 10.88
N VAL A 33 3.94 -22.09 11.97
CA VAL A 33 3.27 -21.67 13.20
C VAL A 33 4.15 -20.57 13.79
N HIS A 34 3.75 -19.33 13.59
CA HIS A 34 4.39 -18.18 14.21
C HIS A 34 4.02 -18.15 15.70
N ASP A 35 5.03 -18.25 16.56
CA ASP A 35 4.86 -17.95 17.98
C ASP A 35 4.83 -16.42 18.13
N GLU A 36 3.63 -15.85 18.04
CA GLU A 36 3.41 -14.40 18.11
C GLU A 36 3.99 -13.76 19.37
N LYS A 37 4.16 -14.56 20.44
CA LYS A 37 4.80 -14.08 21.69
C LYS A 37 6.28 -13.74 21.52
N LYS A 38 6.93 -14.22 20.46
CA LYS A 38 8.33 -13.92 20.14
C LYS A 38 8.50 -12.74 19.18
N ILE A 39 7.40 -12.20 18.66
CA ILE A 39 7.43 -11.08 17.74
C ILE A 39 7.07 -9.82 18.53
N GLU A 40 8.06 -8.98 18.77
CA GLU A 40 7.82 -7.65 19.33
C GLU A 40 7.25 -6.74 18.22
N PRO A 41 5.98 -6.27 18.35
CA PRO A 41 5.33 -5.50 17.27
C PRO A 41 6.14 -4.26 16.86
N ASN A 42 6.77 -3.60 17.83
CA ASN A 42 7.55 -2.40 17.59
C ASN A 42 8.83 -2.63 16.77
N ALA A 43 9.30 -3.87 16.66
CA ALA A 43 10.47 -4.19 15.84
C ALA A 43 10.24 -3.87 14.36
N MET A 44 9.02 -4.06 13.85
CA MET A 44 8.67 -3.76 12.46
C MET A 44 8.72 -2.25 12.15
N PHE A 45 8.50 -1.39 13.14
CA PHE A 45 8.63 0.07 12.98
C PHE A 45 10.09 0.55 12.89
N LYS A 46 11.07 -0.32 13.11
CA LYS A 46 12.48 -0.02 12.90
C LYS A 46 12.93 -0.17 11.45
N LEU A 47 12.09 -0.77 10.61
CA LEU A 47 12.35 -0.82 9.17
C LEU A 47 12.32 0.60 8.60
N SER A 48 13.29 0.89 7.73
CA SER A 48 13.37 2.19 7.05
C SER A 48 12.45 2.18 5.84
N TYR A 49 11.46 3.07 5.85
CA TYR A 49 10.52 3.22 4.74
C TYR A 49 10.54 4.64 4.19
N GLY A 50 10.38 4.78 2.88
CA GLY A 50 9.90 6.02 2.27
C GLY A 50 8.38 6.14 2.40
N LEU A 51 7.83 7.26 1.95
CA LEU A 51 6.38 7.48 1.85
C LEU A 51 6.03 7.91 0.43
N PHE A 52 4.93 7.37 -0.07
CA PHE A 52 4.56 7.47 -1.47
C PHE A 52 3.05 7.65 -1.63
N VAL A 53 2.65 8.40 -2.66
CA VAL A 53 1.29 8.34 -3.18
C VAL A 53 1.31 7.37 -4.37
N LEU A 54 0.59 6.26 -4.22
CA LEU A 54 0.34 5.28 -5.27
C LEU A 54 -0.95 5.65 -5.97
N THR A 55 -0.93 5.75 -7.30
CA THR A 55 -2.10 6.10 -8.10
C THR A 55 -2.43 5.01 -9.12
N ALA A 56 -3.71 4.83 -9.37
CA ALA A 56 -4.25 3.94 -10.40
C ALA A 56 -5.58 4.50 -10.90
N ASP A 57 -5.97 4.09 -12.11
CA ASP A 57 -7.18 4.55 -12.76
C ASP A 57 -8.30 3.49 -12.70
N GLY A 58 -9.54 3.98 -12.66
CA GLY A 58 -10.77 3.24 -12.73
C GLY A 58 -11.86 4.06 -13.41
N GLU A 59 -13.05 4.10 -12.83
CA GLU A 59 -14.10 5.03 -13.26
C GLU A 59 -13.75 6.49 -12.94
N LYS A 60 -12.85 6.69 -11.96
CA LYS A 60 -12.26 7.97 -11.56
C LYS A 60 -10.83 7.73 -11.11
N ASP A 61 -9.98 8.76 -11.26
CA ASP A 61 -8.62 8.75 -10.71
C ASP A 61 -8.64 8.43 -9.22
N ASN A 62 -7.76 7.54 -8.79
CA ASN A 62 -7.68 7.15 -7.39
C ASN A 62 -6.23 6.99 -6.93
N GLY A 63 -6.02 7.09 -5.62
CA GLY A 63 -4.72 6.89 -5.02
C GLY A 63 -4.79 6.58 -3.53
N CYS A 64 -3.69 6.09 -2.99
CA CYS A 64 -3.51 5.85 -1.56
C CYS A 64 -2.07 6.08 -1.14
N ILE A 65 -1.85 6.29 0.17
CA ILE A 65 -0.52 6.29 0.76
C ILE A 65 -0.02 4.84 0.89
N ILE A 66 1.22 4.61 0.48
CA ILE A 66 1.97 3.39 0.77
C ILE A 66 3.38 3.72 1.26
N ASN A 67 4.03 2.76 1.91
CA ASN A 67 5.42 2.86 2.39
C ASN A 67 6.32 1.74 1.86
N THR A 68 5.84 0.93 0.93
CA THR A 68 6.43 -0.34 0.52
C THR A 68 6.91 -0.36 -0.92
N VAL A 69 7.52 0.72 -1.39
CA VAL A 69 8.15 0.75 -2.71
C VAL A 69 9.62 0.42 -2.58
N THR A 70 10.08 -0.59 -3.33
CA THR A 70 11.48 -1.02 -3.32
C THR A 70 11.95 -1.33 -4.73
N GLN A 71 13.13 -0.81 -5.10
CA GLN A 71 13.80 -1.22 -6.33
C GLN A 71 14.29 -2.66 -6.19
N ILE A 72 14.01 -3.51 -7.18
CA ILE A 72 14.42 -4.93 -7.19
C ILE A 72 15.63 -5.14 -8.08
N THR A 73 15.58 -4.58 -9.30
CA THR A 73 16.64 -4.73 -10.30
C THR A 73 16.94 -3.40 -10.99
N ASP A 74 18.14 -3.28 -11.52
CA ASP A 74 18.58 -2.11 -12.27
C ASP A 74 18.46 -2.30 -13.79
N SER A 75 18.65 -3.50 -14.28
CA SER A 75 18.55 -3.82 -15.70
C SER A 75 17.84 -5.17 -15.91
N PRO A 76 16.56 -5.16 -16.38
CA PRO A 76 15.69 -4.00 -16.54
C PRO A 76 15.34 -3.34 -15.18
N LYS A 77 14.97 -2.06 -15.20
CA LYS A 77 14.55 -1.36 -13.98
C LYS A 77 13.20 -1.91 -13.51
N ARG A 78 13.18 -2.48 -12.31
CA ARG A 78 11.99 -3.05 -11.67
C ARG A 78 11.82 -2.60 -10.25
N ILE A 79 10.58 -2.44 -9.87
CA ILE A 79 10.18 -2.15 -8.49
C ILE A 79 9.16 -3.18 -7.99
N SER A 80 9.12 -3.35 -6.67
CA SER A 80 8.01 -4.00 -5.98
C SER A 80 7.23 -2.98 -5.16
N ILE A 81 5.93 -3.21 -5.08
CA ILE A 81 5.03 -2.52 -4.14
C ILE A 81 4.18 -3.56 -3.44
N ALA A 82 3.95 -3.39 -2.13
CA ALA A 82 2.98 -4.20 -1.39
C ALA A 82 1.76 -3.33 -1.06
N VAL A 83 0.59 -3.76 -1.50
CA VAL A 83 -0.65 -2.99 -1.36
C VAL A 83 -1.67 -3.78 -0.57
N ASN A 84 -2.22 -3.15 0.47
CA ASN A 84 -3.29 -3.74 1.27
C ASN A 84 -4.54 -3.95 0.41
N LYS A 85 -5.13 -5.15 0.47
CA LYS A 85 -6.33 -5.53 -0.28
C LYS A 85 -7.58 -4.72 0.11
N ALA A 86 -7.60 -4.11 1.29
CA ALA A 86 -8.66 -3.20 1.69
C ALA A 86 -8.64 -1.87 0.91
N ASN A 87 -7.51 -1.48 0.33
CA ASN A 87 -7.39 -0.27 -0.47
C ASN A 87 -8.05 -0.45 -1.84
N TYR A 88 -8.92 0.48 -2.23
CA TYR A 88 -9.54 0.46 -3.56
C TYR A 88 -8.50 0.54 -4.69
N THR A 89 -7.40 1.26 -4.48
CA THR A 89 -6.28 1.32 -5.43
C THR A 89 -5.70 -0.07 -5.75
N HIS A 90 -5.73 -1.01 -4.79
CA HIS A 90 -5.34 -2.40 -5.02
C HIS A 90 -6.16 -3.06 -6.14
N ASP A 91 -7.48 -2.96 -6.07
CA ASP A 91 -8.39 -3.57 -7.05
C ASP A 91 -8.20 -2.96 -8.44
N LEU A 92 -7.95 -1.64 -8.48
CA LEU A 92 -7.68 -0.92 -9.73
C LEU A 92 -6.40 -1.40 -10.39
N ILE A 93 -5.32 -1.59 -9.62
CA ILE A 93 -4.05 -2.12 -10.15
C ILE A 93 -4.21 -3.57 -10.63
N LEU A 94 -4.94 -4.42 -9.90
CA LEU A 94 -5.23 -5.78 -10.37
C LEU A 94 -5.95 -5.79 -11.72
N LYS A 95 -6.85 -4.82 -11.93
CA LYS A 95 -7.65 -4.72 -13.16
C LYS A 95 -6.85 -4.11 -14.32
N SER A 96 -6.10 -3.03 -14.09
CA SER A 96 -5.41 -2.27 -15.14
C SER A 96 -4.00 -2.79 -15.44
N GLY A 97 -3.34 -3.38 -14.46
CA GLY A 97 -1.94 -3.78 -14.54
C GLY A 97 -0.95 -2.61 -14.57
N THR A 98 -1.40 -1.38 -14.25
CA THR A 98 -0.57 -0.17 -14.29
C THR A 98 -0.78 0.70 -13.05
N PHE A 99 0.25 1.43 -12.68
CA PHE A 99 0.21 2.38 -11.57
C PHE A 99 1.28 3.46 -11.71
N ASN A 100 1.12 4.57 -10.99
CA ASN A 100 2.20 5.51 -10.73
C ASN A 100 2.52 5.57 -9.24
N VAL A 101 3.76 5.90 -8.94
CA VAL A 101 4.26 6.18 -7.59
C VAL A 101 4.84 7.59 -7.58
N SER A 102 4.26 8.50 -6.79
CA SER A 102 4.89 9.79 -6.46
C SER A 102 5.69 9.63 -5.17
N ILE A 103 6.98 9.89 -5.23
CA ILE A 103 7.91 9.81 -4.08
C ILE A 103 7.75 11.11 -3.29
N LEU A 104 7.13 11.04 -2.11
CA LEU A 104 6.89 12.24 -1.30
C LEU A 104 8.20 12.84 -0.80
N ASP A 105 8.26 14.15 -0.80
CA ASP A 105 9.36 14.92 -0.24
C ASP A 105 9.01 15.53 1.13
N THR A 106 9.98 16.17 1.76
CA THR A 106 9.82 16.75 3.09
C THR A 106 8.90 17.98 3.15
N ASN A 107 8.38 18.46 2.00
CA ASN A 107 7.39 19.55 1.94
C ASN A 107 5.95 19.01 2.01
N ALA A 108 5.75 17.69 1.88
CA ALA A 108 4.41 17.11 1.97
C ALA A 108 3.82 17.31 3.37
N ASP A 109 2.64 17.89 3.41
CA ASP A 109 1.92 18.26 4.63
C ASP A 109 0.94 17.17 5.08
N PHE A 110 0.37 17.32 6.29
CA PHE A 110 -0.58 16.37 6.83
C PHE A 110 -1.91 16.32 6.03
N ALA A 111 -2.29 17.40 5.34
CA ALA A 111 -3.50 17.43 4.53
C ALA A 111 -3.42 16.44 3.36
N LEU A 112 -2.23 16.27 2.76
CA LEU A 112 -1.98 15.25 1.74
C LEU A 112 -2.19 13.83 2.30
N PHE A 113 -1.70 13.55 3.51
CA PHE A 113 -1.91 12.26 4.17
C PHE A 113 -3.38 12.02 4.52
N THR A 114 -4.10 13.04 4.97
CA THR A 114 -5.55 12.95 5.21
C THR A 114 -6.29 12.60 3.93
N ARG A 115 -5.94 13.24 2.82
CA ARG A 115 -6.58 13.03 1.51
C ARG A 115 -6.35 11.61 0.96
N PHE A 116 -5.09 11.16 0.92
CA PHE A 116 -4.75 9.90 0.29
C PHE A 116 -4.70 8.71 1.24
N GLY A 117 -4.47 8.93 2.54
CA GLY A 117 -4.29 7.88 3.54
C GLY A 117 -5.55 7.55 4.37
N PHE A 118 -6.38 8.56 4.69
CA PHE A 118 -7.47 8.39 5.67
C PHE A 118 -8.87 8.42 5.05
N GLN A 119 -8.97 8.45 3.73
CA GLN A 119 -10.25 8.41 3.03
C GLN A 119 -10.29 7.18 2.10
N SER A 120 -11.48 6.58 1.97
CA SER A 120 -11.70 5.53 0.98
C SER A 120 -11.89 6.13 -0.41
N GLY A 121 -11.12 5.66 -1.40
CA GLY A 121 -11.32 6.04 -2.79
C GLY A 121 -12.61 5.51 -3.42
N ARG A 122 -13.32 4.59 -2.74
CA ARG A 122 -14.66 4.15 -3.13
C ARG A 122 -15.68 5.25 -2.92
N GLU A 123 -15.53 6.04 -1.86
CA GLU A 123 -16.46 7.08 -1.43
C GLU A 123 -16.02 8.46 -1.91
N ALA A 124 -14.74 8.81 -1.74
CA ALA A 124 -14.20 10.13 -2.03
C ALA A 124 -13.51 10.18 -3.40
N ASN A 125 -13.66 11.33 -4.09
CA ASN A 125 -12.80 11.69 -5.21
C ASN A 125 -11.56 12.41 -4.67
N LYS A 126 -10.46 11.65 -4.53
CA LYS A 126 -9.23 12.16 -3.90
C LYS A 126 -8.46 13.17 -4.76
N PHE A 127 -8.78 13.28 -6.04
CA PHE A 127 -8.15 14.23 -6.97
C PHE A 127 -8.97 15.49 -7.21
N GLU A 128 -10.20 15.54 -6.72
CA GLU A 128 -11.07 16.71 -6.88
C GLU A 128 -10.46 17.95 -6.20
N GLY A 129 -10.36 19.04 -6.98
CA GLY A 129 -9.78 20.31 -6.50
C GLY A 129 -8.27 20.25 -6.18
N LEU A 130 -7.56 19.21 -6.62
CA LEU A 130 -6.11 19.14 -6.49
C LEU A 130 -5.46 19.63 -7.78
N GLU A 131 -4.79 20.79 -7.71
CA GLU A 131 -4.15 21.43 -8.87
C GLU A 131 -2.73 20.92 -9.12
N SER A 132 -2.03 20.48 -8.06
CA SER A 132 -0.64 20.04 -8.10
C SER A 132 -0.50 18.60 -8.60
N VAL A 133 -1.08 18.32 -9.76
CA VAL A 133 -1.05 17.00 -10.41
C VAL A 133 -0.86 17.12 -11.93
N ALA A 134 -0.29 16.08 -12.53
CA ALA A 134 -0.20 15.92 -13.97
C ALA A 134 -0.42 14.45 -14.35
N ARG A 135 -0.54 14.18 -15.65
CA ARG A 135 -0.62 12.82 -16.19
C ARG A 135 0.72 12.41 -16.78
N SER A 136 1.13 11.19 -16.47
CA SER A 136 2.28 10.53 -17.09
C SER A 136 1.89 9.91 -18.44
N GLU A 137 2.87 9.31 -19.15
CA GLU A 137 2.63 8.68 -20.46
C GLU A 137 1.61 7.53 -20.41
N ASN A 138 1.48 6.84 -19.28
CA ASN A 138 0.45 5.80 -19.08
C ASN A 138 -0.96 6.36 -18.80
N GLY A 139 -1.12 7.70 -18.78
CA GLY A 139 -2.39 8.38 -18.55
C GLY A 139 -2.76 8.58 -17.07
N LEU A 140 -2.03 7.98 -16.13
CA LEU A 140 -2.33 8.06 -14.70
C LEU A 140 -1.81 9.36 -14.08
N MET A 141 -2.47 9.80 -13.02
CA MET A 141 -2.05 10.98 -12.24
C MET A 141 -0.76 10.72 -11.48
N TYR A 142 0.04 11.78 -11.33
CA TYR A 142 1.13 11.87 -10.35
C TYR A 142 1.15 13.28 -9.75
N LEU A 143 1.73 13.42 -8.56
CA LEU A 143 1.89 14.71 -7.89
C LEU A 143 3.05 15.50 -8.53
N THR A 144 2.82 16.78 -8.83
CA THR A 144 3.85 17.71 -9.33
C THR A 144 4.50 18.54 -8.24
N GLU A 145 3.87 18.62 -7.06
CA GLU A 145 4.37 19.25 -5.85
C GLU A 145 4.32 18.27 -4.69
N MET A 146 5.01 18.55 -3.60
CA MET A 146 5.14 17.68 -2.42
C MET A 146 5.71 16.27 -2.78
N SER A 147 6.33 16.17 -3.95
CA SER A 147 7.00 14.95 -4.42
C SER A 147 8.25 15.32 -5.22
N ASN A 148 9.35 14.62 -4.95
CA ASN A 148 10.63 14.90 -5.62
C ASN A 148 10.88 14.06 -6.87
N ALA A 149 10.09 12.99 -7.07
CA ALA A 149 10.14 12.18 -8.28
C ALA A 149 8.84 11.37 -8.44
N PHE A 150 8.59 10.90 -9.66
CA PHE A 150 7.59 9.86 -9.89
C PHE A 150 8.13 8.72 -10.74
N LEU A 151 7.47 7.56 -10.62
CA LEU A 151 7.74 6.33 -11.38
C LEU A 151 6.42 5.82 -11.93
N SER A 152 6.39 5.42 -13.19
CA SER A 152 5.29 4.66 -13.79
C SER A 152 5.64 3.17 -13.81
N GLY A 153 4.73 2.31 -13.35
CA GLY A 153 4.92 0.88 -13.29
C GLY A 153 3.94 0.12 -14.16
N LYS A 154 4.44 -0.90 -14.88
CA LYS A 154 3.63 -1.93 -15.55
C LYS A 154 3.83 -3.26 -14.85
N VAL A 155 2.77 -3.78 -14.25
CA VAL A 155 2.80 -5.03 -13.49
C VAL A 155 3.17 -6.20 -14.40
N ILE A 156 4.14 -6.99 -13.96
CA ILE A 156 4.60 -8.22 -14.65
C ILE A 156 4.32 -9.48 -13.81
N GLN A 157 4.15 -9.33 -12.49
CA GLN A 157 3.87 -10.44 -11.58
C GLN A 157 3.12 -9.94 -10.34
N THR A 158 2.25 -10.79 -9.82
CA THR A 158 1.53 -10.56 -8.56
C THR A 158 1.74 -11.74 -7.62
N LEU A 159 1.93 -11.46 -6.32
CA LEU A 159 2.08 -12.47 -5.28
C LEU A 159 1.12 -12.15 -4.13
N ASP A 160 0.27 -13.11 -3.79
CA ASP A 160 -0.71 -12.95 -2.72
C ASP A 160 -0.12 -13.38 -1.38
N TYR A 161 -0.16 -12.48 -0.38
CA TYR A 161 0.29 -12.73 0.99
C TYR A 161 -0.83 -12.49 2.02
N GLY A 162 -2.06 -12.87 1.69
CA GLY A 162 -3.21 -12.77 2.59
C GLY A 162 -3.78 -11.35 2.66
N THR A 163 -3.28 -10.50 3.55
CA THR A 163 -3.76 -9.12 3.71
C THR A 163 -3.27 -8.17 2.63
N HIS A 164 -2.16 -8.49 1.98
CA HIS A 164 -1.50 -7.66 0.96
C HIS A 164 -1.20 -8.48 -0.29
N THR A 165 -1.19 -7.79 -1.43
CA THR A 165 -0.62 -8.30 -2.68
C THR A 165 0.67 -7.55 -2.97
N VAL A 166 1.75 -8.29 -3.27
CA VAL A 166 2.98 -7.73 -3.81
C VAL A 166 2.87 -7.71 -5.33
N PHE A 167 3.05 -6.54 -5.91
CA PHE A 167 3.13 -6.34 -7.35
C PHE A 167 4.59 -6.10 -7.73
N ILE A 168 5.08 -6.88 -8.68
CA ILE A 168 6.37 -6.65 -9.33
C ILE A 168 6.08 -5.96 -10.65
N ALA A 169 6.76 -4.86 -10.93
CA ALA A 169 6.50 -4.05 -12.11
C ALA A 169 7.80 -3.61 -12.81
N ASP A 170 7.76 -3.61 -14.14
CA ASP A 170 8.75 -2.89 -14.95
C ASP A 170 8.50 -1.38 -14.81
N VAL A 171 9.55 -0.60 -14.62
CA VAL A 171 9.48 0.87 -14.64
C VAL A 171 9.46 1.33 -16.09
N THR A 172 8.35 1.94 -16.51
CA THR A 172 8.14 2.39 -17.89
C THR A 172 8.46 3.87 -18.09
N GLU A 173 8.33 4.67 -17.04
CA GLU A 173 8.67 6.09 -17.02
C GLU A 173 9.18 6.47 -15.63
N ALA A 174 10.14 7.39 -15.55
CA ALA A 174 10.65 7.92 -14.29
C ALA A 174 11.18 9.34 -14.50
N LYS A 175 10.86 10.25 -13.58
CA LYS A 175 11.33 11.64 -13.67
C LYS A 175 11.57 12.20 -12.28
N VAL A 176 12.70 12.90 -12.11
CA VAL A 176 12.95 13.76 -10.95
C VAL A 176 12.23 15.08 -11.16
N LEU A 177 11.49 15.53 -10.17
CA LEU A 177 10.67 16.74 -10.21
C LEU A 177 11.30 17.87 -9.38
N GLU A 178 11.87 17.52 -8.23
CA GLU A 178 12.34 18.46 -7.22
C GLU A 178 13.61 17.91 -6.54
N SER A 179 14.43 18.80 -5.98
CA SER A 179 15.66 18.44 -5.26
C SER A 179 15.48 18.22 -3.76
N ALA A 180 14.27 18.45 -3.23
CA ALA A 180 13.97 18.26 -1.82
C ALA A 180 14.21 16.80 -1.39
N PRO A 181 14.65 16.53 -0.15
CA PRO A 181 14.86 15.18 0.35
C PRO A 181 13.57 14.36 0.35
N SER A 182 13.66 13.07 0.01
CA SER A 182 12.53 12.16 0.11
C SER A 182 12.08 12.01 1.56
N MET A 183 10.76 11.99 1.80
CA MET A 183 10.18 11.80 3.11
C MET A 183 10.35 10.35 3.56
N THR A 184 10.94 10.17 4.73
CA THR A 184 10.96 8.87 5.42
C THR A 184 9.78 8.73 6.36
N TYR A 185 9.44 7.49 6.71
CA TYR A 185 8.41 7.21 7.71
C TYR A 185 8.75 7.82 9.08
N ALA A 186 10.04 7.81 9.46
CA ALA A 186 10.50 8.47 10.68
C ALA A 186 10.29 9.99 10.63
N TYR A 187 10.65 10.62 9.51
CA TYR A 187 10.43 12.06 9.33
C TYR A 187 8.96 12.44 9.46
N TYR A 188 8.06 11.66 8.85
CA TYR A 188 6.61 11.87 8.95
C TYR A 188 6.14 11.86 10.41
N PHE A 189 6.57 10.87 11.21
CA PHE A 189 6.20 10.79 12.63
C PHE A 189 6.74 11.95 13.46
N ASP A 190 7.94 12.41 13.14
CA ASP A 190 8.61 13.44 13.93
C ASP A 190 8.14 14.87 13.59
N HIS A 191 7.78 15.12 12.32
CA HIS A 191 7.60 16.49 11.80
C HIS A 191 6.23 16.76 11.17
N VAL A 192 5.54 15.75 10.61
CA VAL A 192 4.32 15.95 9.83
C VAL A 192 3.07 15.47 10.56
N LYS A 193 3.15 14.28 11.17
CA LYS A 193 2.03 13.72 11.93
C LYS A 193 1.71 14.64 13.11
N PRO A 194 0.43 15.08 13.28
CA PRO A 194 0.04 15.85 14.44
C PRO A 194 0.39 15.11 15.74
N LYS A 195 1.13 15.77 16.60
CA LYS A 195 1.35 15.28 17.96
C LYS A 195 0.14 15.64 18.79
N PRO A 196 -0.29 14.78 19.72
CA PRO A 196 -1.30 15.15 20.69
C PRO A 196 -0.86 16.48 21.31
N ASN A 197 -1.70 17.50 21.24
CA ASN A 197 -1.40 18.76 21.90
C ASN A 197 -1.08 18.43 23.36
N ASN A 198 0.02 18.98 23.90
CA ASN A 198 0.28 19.02 25.34
C ASN A 198 -0.77 19.97 25.97
N LEU A 199 -2.03 19.58 25.90
CA LEU A 199 -3.08 20.20 26.66
C LEU A 199 -2.75 19.97 28.13
N THR A 200 -2.83 20.99 28.92
CA THR A 200 -2.48 21.06 30.34
C THR A 200 -3.28 20.09 31.23
N THR A 201 -4.17 19.31 30.65
CA THR A 201 -4.83 18.12 31.18
C THR A 201 -5.15 17.18 30.00
N PRO A 202 -4.33 16.15 29.72
CA PRO A 202 -4.68 15.15 28.75
C PRO A 202 -5.87 14.35 29.29
N HIS A 203 -7.04 14.56 28.74
CA HIS A 203 -8.24 13.82 29.10
C HIS A 203 -8.87 13.25 27.82
N GLY A 204 -8.72 11.96 27.62
CA GLY A 204 -9.27 11.34 26.43
C GLY A 204 -8.45 10.18 25.87
N TRP A 205 -8.66 9.87 24.62
CA TRP A 205 -8.04 8.77 23.90
C TRP A 205 -7.45 9.27 22.58
N VAL A 206 -6.17 8.99 22.33
CA VAL A 206 -5.51 9.37 21.07
C VAL A 206 -5.39 8.18 20.14
N CYS A 207 -5.81 8.36 18.90
CA CYS A 207 -5.57 7.37 17.85
C CYS A 207 -4.07 7.31 17.51
N LYS A 208 -3.42 6.18 17.77
CA LYS A 208 -1.99 5.95 17.51
C LYS A 208 -1.64 6.09 16.02
N ILE A 209 -2.64 5.88 15.14
CA ILE A 209 -2.45 5.92 13.68
C ILE A 209 -2.40 7.35 13.16
N CYS A 210 -3.42 8.18 13.46
CA CYS A 210 -3.55 9.52 12.86
C CYS A 210 -3.39 10.68 13.85
N GLY A 211 -3.36 10.40 15.17
CA GLY A 211 -3.27 11.45 16.20
C GLY A 211 -4.60 12.13 16.54
N TYR A 212 -5.74 11.63 15.99
CA TYR A 212 -7.06 12.12 16.38
C TYR A 212 -7.31 11.89 17.87
N ILE A 213 -7.86 12.90 18.56
CA ILE A 213 -8.19 12.81 19.99
C ILE A 213 -9.71 12.66 20.14
N TYR A 214 -10.11 11.61 20.80
CA TYR A 214 -11.48 11.41 21.28
C TYR A 214 -11.58 11.97 22.69
N GLU A 215 -12.40 13.02 22.88
CA GLU A 215 -12.61 13.70 24.16
C GLU A 215 -13.71 12.98 24.95
N GLY A 216 -13.35 11.91 25.63
CA GLY A 216 -14.28 11.14 26.47
C GLY A 216 -13.53 10.33 27.53
N ASP A 217 -14.18 10.10 28.68
CA ASP A 217 -13.60 9.31 29.77
C ASP A 217 -13.39 7.84 29.39
N GLU A 218 -14.32 7.29 28.63
CA GLU A 218 -14.30 5.92 28.15
C GLU A 218 -14.44 5.88 26.63
N LEU A 219 -13.58 5.10 25.98
CA LEU A 219 -13.67 4.85 24.54
C LEU A 219 -14.63 3.70 24.31
N PRO A 220 -15.71 3.87 23.50
CA PRO A 220 -16.59 2.76 23.14
C PRO A 220 -15.79 1.63 22.46
N ALA A 221 -16.11 0.37 22.78
CA ALA A 221 -15.38 -0.78 22.23
C ALA A 221 -15.52 -0.92 20.71
N ASP A 222 -16.58 -0.37 20.13
CA ASP A 222 -16.88 -0.33 18.69
C ASP A 222 -16.54 1.03 18.06
N TYR A 223 -15.77 1.89 18.78
CA TYR A 223 -15.42 3.20 18.25
C TYR A 223 -14.52 3.11 17.03
N ILE A 224 -14.90 3.85 16.00
CA ILE A 224 -14.14 3.96 14.75
C ILE A 224 -13.62 5.39 14.62
N CYS A 225 -12.32 5.53 14.44
CA CYS A 225 -11.68 6.82 14.24
C CYS A 225 -12.31 7.55 13.03
N PRO A 226 -12.83 8.78 13.19
CA PRO A 226 -13.48 9.50 12.11
C PRO A 226 -12.52 9.87 10.98
N LEU A 227 -11.20 10.02 11.28
CA LEU A 227 -10.20 10.39 10.30
C LEU A 227 -9.64 9.18 9.54
N CYS A 228 -9.13 8.17 10.25
CA CYS A 228 -8.40 7.07 9.62
C CYS A 228 -9.17 5.74 9.58
N LYS A 229 -10.38 5.71 10.16
CA LYS A 229 -11.28 4.54 10.19
C LYS A 229 -10.72 3.31 10.92
N HIS A 230 -9.70 3.46 11.74
CA HIS A 230 -9.18 2.40 12.62
C HIS A 230 -10.07 2.25 13.86
N GLY A 231 -10.08 1.04 14.42
CA GLY A 231 -10.92 0.70 15.56
C GLY A 231 -10.38 1.18 16.91
N ALA A 232 -11.11 0.89 17.98
CA ALA A 232 -10.78 1.27 19.34
C ALA A 232 -9.43 0.71 19.82
N GLU A 233 -8.99 -0.43 19.28
CA GLU A 233 -7.71 -1.09 19.59
C GLU A 233 -6.49 -0.25 19.21
N ASP A 234 -6.67 0.70 18.32
CA ASP A 234 -5.62 1.63 17.89
C ASP A 234 -5.62 2.95 18.67
N PHE A 235 -6.39 3.03 19.72
CA PHE A 235 -6.39 4.18 20.64
C PHE A 235 -5.63 3.87 21.93
N GLU A 236 -5.01 4.91 22.49
CA GLU A 236 -4.39 4.88 23.80
C GLU A 236 -4.89 6.05 24.64
N ARG A 237 -4.97 5.86 25.95
CA ARG A 237 -5.42 6.90 26.88
C ARG A 237 -4.31 7.95 27.07
N VAL A 238 -4.65 9.23 27.01
CA VAL A 238 -3.75 10.38 27.24
C VAL A 238 -4.11 11.10 28.51
#